data_88547eb9ecaa77b14e0e7c42830ea1d7
#
_entry.id   88547eb9ecaa77b14e0e7c42830ea1d7
#
_cell.length_a   1.000
_cell.length_b   1.000
_cell.length_c   1.000
_cell.angle_alpha   90.00
_cell.angle_beta   90.00
_cell.angle_gamma   90.00
#
_symmetry.space_group_name_H-M   'P 1'
#
loop_
_entity.id
_entity.type
_entity.pdbx_description
1 polymer ?
#
loop_
_entity_poly.entity_id
_entity_poly.type
_entity_poly.pdbx_seq_one_letter_code
_entity_poly.pdbx_strand_id
1 'polypeptide(L)'
;MTDRPAKQLLILIGHSDTWHERPLYEAIVDALEKHGVAGASVLAGIMGFGSHRRVHRKGLFGVSDDKPVAIVAIETEAKLRAAVDVIRPMVREGLIALSDIEVILQAPEGDSE
;
A
#
# COMPACT_ATOMS: atom_id res chain seq x y z
N MET A 1 -10.24 6.17 -21.25
CA MET A 1 -9.79 6.42 -20.09
C MET A 1 -8.33 6.36 -19.94
N THR A 2 -7.70 5.73 -20.74
CA THR A 2 -6.35 5.61 -20.57
C THR A 2 -5.61 6.87 -20.89
N ASP A 3 -6.26 7.87 -21.37
CA ASP A 3 -5.58 9.03 -21.59
C ASP A 3 -5.36 9.82 -20.36
N ARG A 4 -5.98 9.51 -19.28
CA ARG A 4 -5.80 10.30 -18.10
C ARG A 4 -4.48 10.00 -17.48
N PRO A 5 -3.77 10.98 -16.98
CA PRO A 5 -2.51 10.73 -16.33
C PRO A 5 -2.74 9.85 -15.12
N ALA A 6 -1.87 8.93 -14.91
CA ALA A 6 -1.95 8.05 -13.77
C ALA A 6 -0.72 8.17 -12.92
N LYS A 7 -0.86 7.82 -11.66
CA LYS A 7 0.24 7.77 -10.74
C LYS A 7 0.22 6.44 -10.04
N GLN A 8 1.34 6.06 -9.50
CA GLN A 8 1.41 4.86 -8.70
C GLN A 8 1.65 5.25 -7.25
N LEU A 9 0.83 4.72 -6.39
CA LEU A 9 1.00 4.88 -4.96
C LEU A 9 1.69 3.65 -4.44
N LEU A 10 2.71 3.84 -3.63
CA LEU A 10 3.40 2.75 -2.97
C LEU A 10 3.43 3.05 -1.49
N ILE A 11 2.95 2.13 -0.68
CA ILE A 11 2.98 2.27 0.76
C ILE A 11 3.71 1.07 1.32
N LEU A 12 4.73 1.34 2.14
CA LEU A 12 5.48 0.27 2.77
C LEU A 12 5.25 0.36 4.26
N ILE A 13 4.78 -0.73 4.85
CA ILE A 13 4.49 -0.79 6.28
C ILE A 13 4.90 -2.18 6.76
N GLY A 14 4.71 -2.46 8.01
CA GLY A 14 4.99 -3.77 8.56
C GLY A 14 3.74 -4.61 8.61
N HIS A 15 3.91 -5.90 8.46
CA HIS A 15 2.78 -6.82 8.46
C HIS A 15 2.01 -6.76 9.76
N SER A 16 2.69 -6.54 10.87
CA SER A 16 2.01 -6.54 12.16
C SER A 16 1.50 -5.19 12.58
N ASP A 17 1.66 -4.16 11.76
CA ASP A 17 1.15 -2.85 12.12
C ASP A 17 -0.38 -2.89 12.18
N THR A 18 -0.94 -2.14 13.11
CA THR A 18 -2.38 -2.12 13.30
C THR A 18 -2.93 -0.72 13.32
N TRP A 19 -4.21 -0.62 13.08
CA TRP A 19 -4.93 0.64 13.19
C TRP A 19 -6.29 0.30 13.78
N HIS A 20 -6.56 0.80 14.98
CA HIS A 20 -7.83 0.52 15.68
C HIS A 20 -8.09 -0.98 15.76
N GLU A 21 -7.04 -1.71 16.12
CA GLU A 21 -7.16 -3.14 16.40
C GLU A 21 -7.42 -3.99 15.18
N ARG A 22 -7.17 -3.50 14.02
CA ARG A 22 -7.25 -4.32 12.83
C ARG A 22 -5.94 -4.14 12.09
N PRO A 23 -5.61 -5.05 11.21
CA PRO A 23 -4.36 -4.91 10.46
C PRO A 23 -4.34 -3.59 9.69
N LEU A 24 -3.22 -2.90 9.77
CA LEU A 24 -3.11 -1.62 9.10
C LEU A 24 -3.30 -1.75 7.61
N TYR A 25 -2.80 -2.83 7.00
CA TYR A 25 -2.94 -2.95 5.55
C TYR A 25 -4.40 -3.07 5.15
N GLU A 26 -5.25 -3.65 6.00
CA GLU A 26 -6.65 -3.72 5.69
C GLU A 26 -7.30 -2.34 5.76
N ALA A 27 -6.93 -1.57 6.77
CA ALA A 27 -7.49 -0.23 6.91
C ALA A 27 -7.09 0.65 5.73
N ILE A 28 -5.88 0.48 5.24
CA ILE A 28 -5.41 1.27 4.12
C ILE A 28 -6.17 0.89 2.84
N VAL A 29 -6.33 -0.41 2.60
CA VAL A 29 -7.04 -0.86 1.41
C VAL A 29 -8.48 -0.35 1.45
N ASP A 30 -9.09 -0.38 2.64
CA ASP A 30 -10.43 0.10 2.79
C ASP A 30 -10.52 1.57 2.43
N ALA A 31 -9.56 2.38 2.85
CA ALA A 31 -9.56 3.78 2.54
C ALA A 31 -9.41 4.01 1.04
N LEU A 32 -8.56 3.22 0.40
CA LEU A 32 -8.38 3.36 -1.04
C LEU A 32 -9.68 3.04 -1.76
N GLU A 33 -10.35 1.98 -1.33
CA GLU A 33 -11.59 1.61 -1.96
C GLU A 33 -12.65 2.67 -1.77
N LYS A 34 -12.75 3.21 -0.58
CA LYS A 34 -13.75 4.21 -0.32
C LYS A 34 -13.53 5.50 -1.06
N HIS A 35 -12.32 5.76 -1.49
CA HIS A 35 -12.04 6.96 -2.25
C HIS A 35 -12.01 6.73 -3.75
N GLY A 36 -12.57 5.61 -4.19
CA GLY A 36 -12.76 5.39 -5.61
C GLY A 36 -11.56 4.88 -6.37
N VAL A 37 -10.53 4.44 -5.67
CA VAL A 37 -9.37 3.86 -6.33
C VAL A 37 -9.79 2.52 -6.90
N ALA A 38 -9.55 2.31 -8.17
CA ALA A 38 -10.10 1.13 -8.85
C ALA A 38 -9.51 -0.18 -8.38
N GLY A 39 -8.32 -0.19 -7.89
CA GLY A 39 -7.73 -1.44 -7.42
C GLY A 39 -6.48 -1.20 -6.63
N ALA A 40 -6.17 -2.12 -5.75
CA ALA A 40 -4.95 -2.07 -4.97
C ALA A 40 -4.50 -3.49 -4.68
N SER A 41 -3.22 -3.69 -4.61
CA SER A 41 -2.67 -5.00 -4.28
C SER A 41 -1.83 -4.91 -3.03
N VAL A 42 -1.92 -5.90 -2.18
CA VAL A 42 -1.12 -5.99 -0.98
C VAL A 42 -0.13 -7.12 -1.18
N LEU A 43 1.15 -6.80 -1.09
CA LEU A 43 2.19 -7.79 -1.31
C LEU A 43 2.97 -8.00 -0.02
N ALA A 44 3.12 -9.24 0.36
CA ALA A 44 3.86 -9.56 1.56
C ALA A 44 5.31 -9.76 1.18
N GLY A 45 6.19 -9.05 1.85
CA GLY A 45 7.61 -9.21 1.60
C GLY A 45 8.16 -10.38 2.34
N ILE A 46 9.29 -10.91 1.90
CA ILE A 46 9.88 -12.01 2.59
C ILE A 46 10.93 -11.53 3.56
N MET A 47 11.52 -10.39 3.33
CA MET A 47 12.43 -9.83 4.30
C MET A 47 12.68 -8.38 3.93
N GLY A 48 13.21 -7.62 4.83
CA GLY A 48 13.55 -6.25 4.56
C GLY A 48 13.93 -5.53 5.84
N PHE A 49 14.35 -4.29 5.70
CA PHE A 49 14.60 -3.48 6.87
C PHE A 49 14.33 -2.02 6.52
N GLY A 50 14.11 -1.22 7.52
CA GLY A 50 13.82 0.19 7.32
C GLY A 50 13.70 0.87 8.65
N SER A 51 12.72 1.75 8.78
CA SER A 51 12.61 2.50 10.00
C SER A 51 12.21 1.66 11.17
N HIS A 52 11.76 0.43 10.93
CA HIS A 52 11.39 -0.43 12.02
C HIS A 52 12.56 -1.24 12.46
N ARG A 53 13.73 -0.74 12.41
CA ARG A 53 14.85 -1.52 12.72
C ARG A 53 14.81 -2.18 14.03
N ARG A 54 14.25 -1.60 15.04
CA ARG A 54 14.24 -2.21 16.34
C ARG A 54 13.53 -3.52 16.34
N VAL A 55 12.69 -3.71 15.39
CA VAL A 55 11.93 -4.94 15.35
C VAL A 55 12.84 -6.07 15.00
N HIS A 56 13.92 -5.80 14.34
CA HIS A 56 14.76 -6.85 13.95
C HIS A 56 15.37 -7.58 15.07
N ARG A 57 15.45 -6.98 16.21
CA ARG A 57 16.03 -7.67 17.25
C ARG A 57 15.33 -8.85 17.60
N LYS A 58 14.10 -8.94 17.38
CA LYS A 58 13.37 -10.10 17.75
C LYS A 58 13.84 -11.23 16.97
N GLY A 59 14.43 -11.00 15.89
CA GLY A 59 14.84 -12.08 15.09
C GLY A 59 15.93 -12.88 15.73
N LEU A 60 16.40 -12.44 16.86
CA LEU A 60 17.36 -13.20 17.53
C LEU A 60 16.93 -14.60 17.76
N PHE A 61 15.70 -14.83 17.87
CA PHE A 61 15.25 -16.15 18.12
C PHE A 61 14.78 -16.81 16.88
N GLY A 62 15.13 -16.29 15.76
CA GLY A 62 14.74 -16.92 14.54
C GLY A 62 13.34 -16.72 14.15
N VAL A 63 12.63 -15.97 14.84
CA VAL A 63 11.28 -15.81 14.57
C VAL A 63 11.09 -14.57 13.81
N SER A 64 10.37 -14.60 12.80
CA SER A 64 10.14 -13.54 12.06
C SER A 64 9.42 -12.57 12.63
N ASP A 65 9.72 -11.52 12.65
CA ASP A 65 8.98 -10.67 13.28
C ASP A 65 8.27 -9.90 12.32
N ASP A 66 8.52 -8.80 11.91
CA ASP A 66 7.65 -7.95 11.18
C ASP A 66 8.11 -7.88 9.77
N LYS A 67 7.52 -8.67 8.93
CA LYS A 67 7.90 -8.65 7.55
C LYS A 67 7.31 -7.45 6.86
N PRO A 68 7.94 -6.97 5.80
CA PRO A 68 7.42 -5.79 5.10
C PRO A 68 6.19 -6.12 4.29
N VAL A 69 5.31 -5.14 4.18
CA VAL A 69 4.14 -5.26 3.34
C VAL A 69 4.13 -4.05 2.42
N ALA A 70 3.90 -4.30 1.14
CA ALA A 70 3.79 -3.22 0.17
C ALA A 70 2.37 -3.16 -0.34
N ILE A 71 1.82 -1.96 -0.41
CA ILE A 71 0.51 -1.75 -0.99
C ILE A 71 0.73 -0.91 -2.23
N VAL A 72 0.22 -1.37 -3.35
CA VAL A 72 0.43 -0.72 -4.64
C VAL A 72 -0.92 -0.41 -5.24
N ALA A 73 -1.11 0.81 -5.69
CA ALA A 73 -2.35 1.19 -6.36
C ALA A 73 -2.01 2.15 -7.50
N ILE A 74 -2.72 2.04 -8.60
CA ILE A 74 -2.53 2.90 -9.74
C ILE A 74 -3.86 3.56 -10.04
N GLU A 75 -3.88 4.86 -10.10
CA GLU A 75 -5.10 5.60 -10.26
C GLU A 75 -4.77 7.05 -10.61
N THR A 76 -5.75 7.87 -10.84
CA THR A 76 -5.50 9.29 -11.07
C THR A 76 -4.95 9.92 -9.81
N GLU A 77 -4.18 10.95 -10.00
CA GLU A 77 -3.55 11.61 -8.87
C GLU A 77 -4.57 12.14 -7.87
N ALA A 78 -5.66 12.68 -8.36
CA ALA A 78 -6.66 13.26 -7.47
C ALA A 78 -7.22 12.23 -6.51
N LYS A 79 -7.55 11.05 -7.01
CA LYS A 79 -8.12 10.03 -6.15
C LYS A 79 -7.08 9.50 -5.18
N LEU A 80 -5.86 9.33 -5.64
CA LEU A 80 -4.83 8.82 -4.75
C LEU A 80 -4.51 9.82 -3.64
N ARG A 81 -4.45 11.11 -3.96
CA ARG A 81 -4.14 12.09 -2.94
C ARG A 81 -5.26 12.21 -1.93
N ALA A 82 -6.51 12.09 -2.37
CA ALA A 82 -7.62 12.14 -1.44
C ALA A 82 -7.55 10.96 -0.46
N ALA A 83 -7.20 9.78 -0.96
CA ALA A 83 -7.08 8.63 -0.09
C ALA A 83 -5.89 8.79 0.85
N VAL A 84 -4.78 9.35 0.35
CA VAL A 84 -3.60 9.53 1.16
C VAL A 84 -3.86 10.47 2.33
N ASP A 85 -4.70 11.47 2.15
CA ASP A 85 -5.02 12.36 3.26
C ASP A 85 -5.62 11.60 4.43
N VAL A 86 -6.39 10.56 4.16
CA VAL A 86 -6.98 9.74 5.21
C VAL A 86 -5.97 8.73 5.73
N ILE A 87 -5.12 8.24 4.87
CA ILE A 87 -4.17 7.19 5.23
C ILE A 87 -2.99 7.72 6.03
N ARG A 88 -2.54 8.94 5.74
CA ARG A 88 -1.36 9.47 6.40
C ARG A 88 -1.36 9.32 7.90
N PRO A 89 -2.42 9.68 8.61
CA PRO A 89 -2.36 9.57 10.06
C PRO A 89 -2.30 8.13 10.55
N MET A 90 -2.59 7.16 9.69
CA MET A 90 -2.54 5.77 10.13
C MET A 90 -1.13 5.23 10.12
N VAL A 91 -0.24 5.81 9.31
CA VAL A 91 1.09 5.25 9.12
C VAL A 91 2.05 5.98 10.03
N ARG A 92 2.43 5.31 11.14
CA ARG A 92 3.34 5.89 12.06
C ARG A 92 4.76 5.64 11.67
N GLU A 93 5.05 4.50 11.14
CA GLU A 93 6.35 4.16 10.64
C GLU A 93 6.17 3.52 9.32
N GLY A 94 6.84 3.98 8.30
CA GLY A 94 6.69 3.43 6.97
C GLY A 94 6.94 4.49 5.94
N LEU A 95 6.46 4.23 4.74
CA LEU A 95 6.72 5.11 3.63
C LEU A 95 5.47 5.22 2.78
N ILE A 96 5.15 6.42 2.36
CA ILE A 96 4.11 6.63 1.38
C ILE A 96 4.74 7.41 0.25
N ALA A 97 4.71 6.87 -0.94
CA ALA A 97 5.35 7.50 -2.09
C ALA A 97 4.41 7.52 -3.29
N LEU A 98 4.52 8.54 -4.09
CA LEU A 98 3.69 8.66 -5.27
C LEU A 98 4.64 8.89 -6.43
N SER A 99 4.45 8.21 -7.52
CA SER A 99 5.31 8.38 -8.67
C SER A 99 4.51 8.43 -9.95
N ASP A 100 5.11 9.03 -10.96
CA ASP A 100 4.52 9.05 -12.28
C ASP A 100 4.74 7.71 -12.93
N ILE A 101 3.78 7.27 -13.68
CA ILE A 101 3.92 6.03 -14.43
C ILE A 101 3.20 6.18 -15.75
N GLU A 102 3.49 5.27 -16.63
CA GLU A 102 2.80 5.21 -17.91
C GLU A 102 2.07 3.89 -17.98
N VAL A 103 0.75 3.92 -18.10
CA VAL A 103 -0.02 2.68 -18.20
C VAL A 103 -0.10 2.31 -19.68
N ILE A 104 0.50 1.18 -20.00
CA ILE A 104 0.54 0.73 -21.37
C ILE A 104 -0.75 0.06 -21.77
N LEU A 105 -1.32 -0.69 -20.86
CA LEU A 105 -2.54 -1.43 -21.16
C LEU A 105 -3.34 -1.58 -19.90
N GLN A 106 -4.61 -1.31 -19.99
CA GLN A 106 -5.51 -1.60 -18.90
C GLN A 106 -6.70 -2.30 -19.53
N ALA A 107 -6.73 -3.60 -19.42
CA ALA A 107 -7.80 -4.38 -20.03
C ALA A 107 -9.02 -4.33 -19.14
N PRO A 108 -10.20 -4.29 -19.69
CA PRO A 108 -11.41 -4.25 -18.89
C PRO A 108 -11.58 -5.57 -18.20
N GLU A 109 -12.12 -5.54 -16.97
CA GLU A 109 -12.31 -6.70 -16.25
C GLU A 109 -13.60 -7.26 -16.52
N GLY A 110 -13.77 -8.51 -16.38
CA GLY A 110 -15.05 -9.11 -16.52
C GLY A 110 -15.45 -9.38 -17.92
N ASP A 111 -14.69 -9.11 -18.87
CA ASP A 111 -15.05 -9.43 -20.11
C ASP A 111 -14.74 -10.65 -20.52
N SER A 112 -14.53 -11.38 -20.25
CA SER A 112 -14.26 -12.59 -20.64
C SER A 112 -14.87 -13.24 -21.46
N GLU A 113 -14.97 -13.39 -21.75
CA GLU A 113 -15.51 -14.12 -22.39
C GLU A 113 -15.68 -14.37 -22.88
#